data_a4a122e86b35143eb0a24fd1e57011d6
#
_entry.id   a4a122e86b35143eb0a24fd1e57011d6
#
_cell.length_a   1.000
_cell.length_b   1.000
_cell.length_c   1.000
_cell.angle_alpha   90.00
_cell.angle_beta   90.00
_cell.angle_gamma   90.00
#
_symmetry.space_group_name_H-M   'P 1'
#
loop_
_entity.id
_entity.type
_entity.pdbx_description
1 polymer ?
#
loop_
_entity_poly.entity_id
_entity_poly.type
_entity_poly.pdbx_seq_one_letter_code
_entity_poly.pdbx_strand_id
1 'polypeptide(L)'
;MILDISPAMLHAHEGCIINISSIWGQRGASCEVTYSCTKAALIGLTRSLASELAPTHIRVNCIAPGVIRTDMLDALPPEVLPQLAEETPLRRLGTPEDIAHAAAFLASDKADFITGQVLTVDGGFIL
;
A
#
# COMPACT_ATOMS: atom_id res chain seq x y z
N MET A 1 -2.43 -19.56 -1.89
CA MET A 1 -1.91 -18.25 -2.36
C MET A 1 -0.94 -17.64 -1.37
N ILE A 2 -1.33 -17.12 -0.23
CA ILE A 2 -0.37 -16.73 0.84
C ILE A 2 0.28 -17.97 1.46
N LEU A 3 -0.46 -19.05 1.56
CA LEU A 3 0.05 -20.36 2.02
C LEU A 3 1.15 -20.95 1.12
N ASP A 4 1.26 -20.52 -0.15
CA ASP A 4 2.28 -21.02 -1.07
C ASP A 4 3.59 -20.21 -1.04
N ILE A 5 3.53 -18.94 -0.60
CA ILE A 5 4.70 -18.07 -0.49
C ILE A 5 5.40 -18.25 0.85
N SER A 6 4.64 -18.55 1.89
CA SER A 6 5.15 -18.65 3.26
C SER A 6 6.04 -19.85 3.58
N PRO A 7 5.95 -21.05 2.95
CA PRO A 7 6.76 -22.18 3.38
C PRO A 7 8.27 -21.91 3.31
N ALA A 8 8.75 -21.26 2.25
CA ALA A 8 10.17 -20.93 2.12
C ALA A 8 10.62 -19.89 3.16
N MET A 9 9.82 -18.84 3.37
CA MET A 9 10.08 -17.82 4.38
C MET A 9 10.02 -18.40 5.80
N LEU A 10 9.03 -19.27 6.07
CA LEU A 10 8.89 -19.93 7.35
C LEU A 10 10.09 -20.83 7.65
N HIS A 11 10.57 -21.59 6.64
CA HIS A 11 11.75 -22.42 6.78
C HIS A 11 13.03 -21.61 6.99
N ALA A 12 13.14 -20.47 6.31
CA ALA A 12 14.28 -19.56 6.46
C ALA A 12 14.24 -18.74 7.77
N HIS A 13 13.08 -18.64 8.45
CA HIS A 13 12.84 -17.72 9.56
C HIS A 13 13.17 -16.28 9.18
N GLU A 14 12.89 -15.89 7.94
CA GLU A 14 13.14 -14.58 7.39
C GLU A 14 12.18 -14.29 6.24
N GLY A 15 11.65 -13.06 6.18
CA GLY A 15 10.80 -12.67 5.06
C GLY A 15 10.18 -11.30 5.23
N CYS A 16 9.74 -10.77 4.09
CA CYS A 16 8.99 -9.52 4.03
C CYS A 16 7.86 -9.63 3.01
N ILE A 17 6.65 -9.34 3.46
CA ILE A 17 5.45 -9.28 2.61
C ILE A 17 4.96 -7.84 2.60
N ILE A 18 4.74 -7.29 1.41
CA ILE A 18 4.20 -5.93 1.23
C ILE A 18 2.94 -6.03 0.40
N ASN A 19 1.81 -5.72 1.01
CA ASN A 19 0.53 -5.64 0.33
C ASN A 19 0.29 -4.22 -0.21
N ILE A 20 -0.28 -4.10 -1.40
CA ILE A 20 -0.63 -2.82 -1.99
C ILE A 20 -2.15 -2.62 -1.88
N SER A 21 -2.55 -1.77 -0.94
CA SER A 21 -3.93 -1.35 -0.74
C SER A 21 -4.23 -0.06 -1.53
N SER A 22 -4.91 0.87 -0.92
CA SER A 22 -5.26 2.20 -1.44
C SER A 22 -5.68 3.09 -0.27
N ILE A 23 -5.61 4.40 -0.44
CA ILE A 23 -6.27 5.35 0.47
C ILE A 23 -7.77 5.07 0.61
N TRP A 24 -8.42 4.55 -0.44
CA TRP A 24 -9.83 4.15 -0.39
C TRP A 24 -10.09 2.89 0.44
N GLY A 25 -9.08 2.08 0.68
CA GLY A 25 -9.15 1.00 1.67
C GLY A 25 -9.12 1.49 3.11
N GLN A 26 -8.58 2.68 3.37
CA GLN A 26 -8.55 3.31 4.68
C GLN A 26 -9.80 4.14 4.97
N ARG A 27 -10.27 4.92 3.99
CA ARG A 27 -11.33 5.92 4.17
C ARG A 27 -12.65 5.55 3.50
N GLY A 28 -12.60 4.71 2.47
CA GLY A 28 -13.73 4.49 1.56
C GLY A 28 -13.86 5.63 0.53
N ALA A 29 -14.56 5.36 -0.56
CA ALA A 29 -14.87 6.36 -1.57
C ALA A 29 -16.27 6.17 -2.14
N SER A 30 -16.97 7.27 -2.40
CA SER A 30 -18.26 7.24 -3.10
C SER A 30 -18.07 6.68 -4.51
N CYS A 31 -19.02 5.87 -4.96
CA CYS A 31 -19.00 5.17 -6.24
C CYS A 31 -17.90 4.09 -6.38
N GLU A 32 -17.13 3.81 -5.32
CA GLU A 32 -16.04 2.85 -5.28
C GLU A 32 -16.20 1.80 -4.17
N VAL A 33 -17.45 1.41 -3.85
CA VAL A 33 -17.75 0.56 -2.69
C VAL A 33 -17.01 -0.77 -2.77
N THR A 34 -17.12 -1.51 -3.88
CA THR A 34 -16.48 -2.82 -4.03
C THR A 34 -14.96 -2.71 -3.99
N TYR A 35 -14.38 -1.72 -4.68
CA TYR A 35 -12.95 -1.46 -4.66
C TYR A 35 -12.48 -1.13 -3.24
N SER A 36 -13.16 -0.22 -2.55
CA SER A 36 -12.84 0.15 -1.17
C SER A 36 -12.90 -1.04 -0.22
N CYS A 37 -13.91 -1.90 -0.34
CA CYS A 37 -14.03 -3.12 0.47
C CYS A 37 -12.85 -4.08 0.22
N THR A 38 -12.47 -4.33 -1.05
CA THR A 38 -11.35 -5.21 -1.37
C THR A 38 -10.02 -4.66 -0.86
N LYS A 39 -9.81 -3.35 -0.96
CA LYS A 39 -8.61 -2.68 -0.46
C LYS A 39 -8.56 -2.62 1.07
N ALA A 40 -9.70 -2.47 1.74
CA ALA A 40 -9.81 -2.57 3.20
C ALA A 40 -9.49 -4.00 3.69
N ALA A 41 -9.92 -5.02 2.96
CA ALA A 41 -9.59 -6.41 3.27
C ALA A 41 -8.08 -6.67 3.28
N LEU A 42 -7.30 -6.06 2.37
CA LEU A 42 -5.83 -6.16 2.36
C LEU A 42 -5.20 -5.54 3.62
N ILE A 43 -5.79 -4.49 4.16
CA ILE A 43 -5.34 -3.88 5.43
C ILE A 43 -5.59 -4.83 6.60
N GLY A 44 -6.78 -5.42 6.66
CA GLY A 44 -7.11 -6.44 7.66
C GLY A 44 -6.18 -7.66 7.57
N LEU A 45 -5.98 -8.17 6.35
CA LEU A 45 -5.07 -9.28 6.07
C LEU A 45 -3.63 -8.96 6.53
N THR A 46 -3.13 -7.76 6.23
CA THR A 46 -1.79 -7.32 6.64
C THR A 46 -1.60 -7.42 8.15
N ARG A 47 -2.55 -6.89 8.92
CA ARG A 47 -2.49 -6.89 10.39
C ARG A 47 -2.57 -8.30 10.97
N SER A 48 -3.46 -9.12 10.45
CA SER A 48 -3.62 -10.52 10.90
C SER A 48 -2.37 -11.34 10.62
N LEU A 49 -1.82 -11.27 9.39
CA LEU A 49 -0.60 -11.99 9.03
C LEU A 49 0.61 -11.45 9.78
N ALA A 50 0.73 -10.15 10.00
CA ALA A 50 1.81 -9.59 10.79
C ALA A 50 1.83 -10.18 12.21
N SER A 51 0.65 -10.27 12.84
CA SER A 51 0.52 -10.86 14.17
C SER A 51 0.86 -12.36 14.18
N GLU A 52 0.41 -13.10 13.17
CA GLU A 52 0.61 -14.54 13.06
C GLU A 52 2.07 -14.91 12.75
N LEU A 53 2.73 -14.15 11.85
CA LEU A 53 4.06 -14.43 11.33
C LEU A 53 5.20 -13.76 12.10
N ALA A 54 4.92 -12.78 12.95
CA ALA A 54 5.96 -12.06 13.72
C ALA A 54 6.91 -12.99 14.51
N PRO A 55 6.44 -14.08 15.18
CA PRO A 55 7.34 -15.00 15.88
C PRO A 55 8.34 -15.71 14.97
N THR A 56 8.11 -15.72 13.66
CA THR A 56 8.99 -16.33 12.65
C THR A 56 9.89 -15.32 11.95
N HIS A 57 9.96 -14.08 12.45
CA HIS A 57 10.72 -12.97 11.84
C HIS A 57 10.30 -12.58 10.42
N ILE A 58 9.07 -12.92 10.03
CA ILE A 58 8.48 -12.50 8.76
C ILE A 58 7.69 -11.21 9.01
N ARG A 59 8.08 -10.13 8.37
CA ARG A 59 7.39 -8.84 8.46
C ARG A 59 6.29 -8.75 7.40
N VAL A 60 5.16 -8.19 7.77
CA VAL A 60 4.04 -7.97 6.85
C VAL A 60 3.56 -6.53 6.99
N ASN A 61 3.69 -5.74 5.93
CA ASN A 61 3.25 -4.35 5.90
C ASN A 61 2.38 -4.08 4.67
N CYS A 62 1.73 -2.95 4.67
CA CYS A 62 0.86 -2.50 3.59
C CYS A 62 1.27 -1.11 3.14
N ILE A 63 1.22 -0.84 1.84
CA ILE A 63 1.28 0.51 1.30
C ILE A 63 -0.13 0.87 0.83
N ALA A 64 -0.56 2.08 1.16
CA ALA A 64 -1.81 2.66 0.70
C ALA A 64 -1.51 3.87 -0.20
N PRO A 65 -1.39 3.66 -1.54
CA PRO A 65 -1.17 4.73 -2.49
C PRO A 65 -2.35 5.69 -2.56
N GLY A 66 -2.05 6.97 -2.77
CA GLY A 66 -3.02 7.97 -3.19
C GLY A 66 -3.23 7.98 -4.70
N VAL A 67 -3.37 9.17 -5.28
CA VAL A 67 -3.54 9.34 -6.72
C VAL A 67 -2.17 9.26 -7.39
N ILE A 68 -1.89 8.13 -8.03
CA ILE A 68 -0.61 7.84 -8.68
C ILE A 68 -0.79 7.90 -10.19
N ARG A 69 0.05 8.67 -10.87
CA ARG A 69 0.03 8.77 -12.33
C ARG A 69 0.43 7.43 -12.95
N THR A 70 -0.52 6.82 -13.65
CA THR A 70 -0.38 5.56 -14.37
C THR A 70 -1.13 5.68 -15.69
N ASP A 71 -0.88 4.77 -16.62
CA ASP A 71 -1.58 4.72 -17.91
C ASP A 71 -3.12 4.74 -17.77
N MET A 72 -3.63 4.22 -16.65
CA MET A 72 -5.06 4.25 -16.34
C MET A 72 -5.57 5.68 -16.12
N LEU A 73 -4.78 6.55 -15.49
CA LEU A 73 -5.14 7.96 -15.29
C LEU A 73 -4.98 8.77 -16.57
N ASP A 74 -4.04 8.40 -17.44
CA ASP A 74 -3.85 9.08 -18.73
C ASP A 74 -5.05 8.88 -19.69
N ALA A 75 -5.95 7.93 -19.38
CA ALA A 75 -7.22 7.74 -20.08
C ALA A 75 -8.34 8.70 -19.61
N LEU A 76 -8.13 9.43 -18.51
CA LEU A 76 -9.09 10.43 -18.03
C LEU A 76 -9.04 11.73 -18.87
N PRO A 77 -10.12 12.55 -18.83
CA PRO A 77 -10.10 13.86 -19.46
C PRO A 77 -8.90 14.70 -18.98
N PRO A 78 -8.22 15.44 -19.88
CA PRO A 78 -7.00 16.18 -19.55
C PRO A 78 -7.14 17.18 -18.38
N GLU A 79 -8.34 17.72 -18.18
CA GLU A 79 -8.65 18.66 -17.11
C GLU A 79 -8.70 18.03 -15.70
N VAL A 80 -8.87 16.71 -15.62
CA VAL A 80 -9.00 15.99 -14.33
C VAL A 80 -7.65 15.88 -13.62
N LEU A 81 -6.56 15.65 -14.34
CA LEU A 81 -5.24 15.47 -13.73
C LEU A 81 -4.73 16.72 -13.00
N PRO A 82 -4.82 17.94 -13.57
CA PRO A 82 -4.48 19.17 -12.85
C PRO A 82 -5.33 19.38 -11.59
N GLN A 83 -6.64 19.09 -11.67
CA GLN A 83 -7.53 19.20 -10.52
C GLN A 83 -7.11 18.25 -9.38
N LEU A 84 -6.85 16.99 -9.67
CA LEU A 84 -6.38 16.02 -8.69
C LEU A 84 -5.04 16.42 -8.07
N ALA A 85 -4.14 17.02 -8.86
CA ALA A 85 -2.88 17.56 -8.36
C ALA A 85 -3.11 18.75 -7.41
N GLU A 86 -4.06 19.64 -7.71
CA GLU A 86 -4.43 20.75 -6.83
C GLU A 86 -5.09 20.29 -5.53
N GLU A 87 -5.90 19.23 -5.57
CA GLU A 87 -6.53 18.62 -4.40
C GLU A 87 -5.51 17.90 -3.50
N THR A 88 -4.37 17.49 -4.06
CA THR A 88 -3.28 16.88 -3.29
C THR A 88 -2.48 17.95 -2.56
N PRO A 89 -2.30 17.92 -1.22
CA PRO A 89 -1.57 18.94 -0.48
C PRO A 89 -0.14 19.20 -0.99
N LEU A 90 0.58 18.15 -1.44
CA LEU A 90 1.90 18.33 -2.07
C LEU A 90 1.85 18.88 -3.50
N ARG A 91 0.65 19.24 -4.01
CA ARG A 91 0.44 19.93 -5.30
C ARG A 91 0.98 19.18 -6.52
N ARG A 92 1.05 17.87 -6.42
CA ARG A 92 1.39 16.98 -7.54
C ARG A 92 0.71 15.62 -7.39
N LEU A 93 0.58 14.92 -8.49
CA LEU A 93 0.26 13.49 -8.45
C LEU A 93 1.48 12.69 -7.98
N GLY A 94 1.25 11.55 -7.34
CA GLY A 94 2.30 10.59 -7.09
C GLY A 94 2.77 9.92 -8.38
N THR A 95 3.95 9.32 -8.33
CA THR A 95 4.51 8.52 -9.42
C THR A 95 4.68 7.07 -8.97
N PRO A 96 4.80 6.11 -9.89
CA PRO A 96 5.16 4.72 -9.53
C PRO A 96 6.43 4.64 -8.69
N GLU A 97 7.41 5.52 -8.95
CA GLU A 97 8.67 5.61 -8.20
C GLU A 97 8.46 6.01 -6.75
N ASP A 98 7.49 6.90 -6.44
CA ASP A 98 7.15 7.25 -5.05
C ASP A 98 6.73 5.99 -4.27
N ILE A 99 5.96 5.11 -4.90
CA ILE A 99 5.54 3.84 -4.30
C ILE A 99 6.69 2.83 -4.23
N ALA A 100 7.51 2.76 -5.28
CA ALA A 100 8.66 1.86 -5.31
C ALA A 100 9.69 2.20 -4.22
N HIS A 101 9.95 3.48 -3.96
CA HIS A 101 10.82 3.92 -2.87
C HIS A 101 10.29 3.51 -1.49
N ALA A 102 8.97 3.64 -1.26
CA ALA A 102 8.34 3.19 -0.03
C ALA A 102 8.43 1.67 0.13
N ALA A 103 8.20 0.92 -0.96
CA ALA A 103 8.33 -0.53 -0.96
C ALA A 103 9.78 -0.97 -0.69
N ALA A 104 10.75 -0.34 -1.33
CA ALA A 104 12.17 -0.62 -1.13
C ALA A 104 12.61 -0.36 0.33
N PHE A 105 12.12 0.73 0.94
CA PHE A 105 12.36 1.00 2.36
C PHE A 105 11.78 -0.10 3.24
N LEU A 106 10.49 -0.45 3.07
CA LEU A 106 9.84 -1.49 3.88
C LEU A 106 10.46 -2.88 3.68
N ALA A 107 11.02 -3.16 2.50
CA ALA A 107 11.71 -4.43 2.22
C ALA A 107 13.13 -4.49 2.79
N SER A 108 13.73 -3.35 3.13
CA SER A 108 15.12 -3.28 3.60
C SER A 108 15.25 -3.56 5.10
N ASP A 109 16.48 -3.82 5.54
CA ASP A 109 16.84 -3.99 6.97
C ASP A 109 16.60 -2.72 7.80
N LYS A 110 16.46 -1.54 7.14
CA LYS A 110 16.11 -0.29 7.83
C LYS A 110 14.70 -0.32 8.43
N ALA A 111 13.86 -1.25 7.98
CA ALA A 111 12.50 -1.46 8.45
C ALA A 111 12.36 -2.77 9.26
N ASP A 112 13.43 -3.29 9.85
CA ASP A 112 13.46 -4.59 10.55
C ASP A 112 12.53 -4.64 11.78
N PHE A 113 12.23 -3.47 12.36
CA PHE A 113 11.31 -3.35 13.51
C PHE A 113 9.91 -2.84 13.12
N ILE A 114 9.57 -2.87 11.80
CA ILE A 114 8.29 -2.40 11.27
C ILE A 114 7.50 -3.59 10.72
N THR A 115 6.37 -3.91 11.37
CA THR A 115 5.42 -4.92 10.89
C THR A 115 3.99 -4.53 11.26
N GLY A 116 3.00 -5.00 10.52
CA GLY A 116 1.58 -4.71 10.74
C GLY A 116 1.15 -3.28 10.37
N GLN A 117 2.04 -2.50 9.73
CA GLN A 117 1.78 -1.09 9.45
C GLN A 117 1.15 -0.87 8.09
N VAL A 118 0.39 0.22 7.98
CA VAL A 118 -0.14 0.74 6.73
C VAL A 118 0.54 2.08 6.47
N LEU A 119 1.45 2.09 5.51
CA LEU A 119 2.15 3.30 5.08
C LEU A 119 1.36 3.98 3.97
N THR A 120 0.76 5.12 4.29
CA THR A 120 0.07 5.95 3.30
C THR A 120 1.08 6.76 2.50
N VAL A 121 1.00 6.66 1.17
CA VAL A 121 1.88 7.38 0.23
C VAL A 121 0.98 8.12 -0.76
N ASP A 122 0.50 9.28 -0.36
CA ASP A 122 -0.60 9.98 -1.04
C ASP A 122 -0.41 11.50 -1.18
N GLY A 123 0.73 12.02 -0.78
CA GLY A 123 0.97 13.47 -0.78
C GLY A 123 0.07 14.26 0.18
N GLY A 124 -0.53 13.59 1.16
CA GLY A 124 -1.44 14.17 2.14
C GLY A 124 -2.91 14.20 1.70
N PHE A 125 -3.28 13.47 0.65
CA PHE A 125 -4.62 13.50 0.04
C PHE A 125 -5.75 13.16 1.03
N ILE A 126 -5.49 12.27 2.01
CA ILE A 126 -6.49 11.88 3.02
C ILE A 126 -6.13 12.35 4.44
N LEU A 127 -5.43 13.45 4.57
CA LEU A 127 -5.19 14.08 5.87
C LEU A 127 -6.48 14.49 6.58
#